data_b0808c4c085fc1b2ed1efa5ffb4ac7f9
#
_entry.id   b0808c4c085fc1b2ed1efa5ffb4ac7f9
#
_cell.length_a   1.000
_cell.length_b   1.000
_cell.length_c   1.000
_cell.angle_alpha   90.00
_cell.angle_beta   90.00
_cell.angle_gamma   90.00
#
_symmetry.space_group_name_H-M   'P 1'
#
loop_
_entity.id
_entity.type
_entity.pdbx_description
1 polymer ?
#
loop_
_entity_poly.entity_id
_entity_poly.type
_entity_poly.pdbx_seq_one_letter_code
_entity_poly.pdbx_strand_id
1 'polypeptide(L)'
;MSEAIRLTQLSHGGGCGCKIAPAVLAEMLKTLPQAQLFPDLLVGHETADDAAVYRLNDEQAIVATTDFFMPIVDDPFDFGRIAATNAISDIYAMGGKPILALAIVGMPVNTLPIAAIQKIMEGGASVCAVAGIPLAGGHTIDAPEPIYGLVALGLVHPQRVKKNSAARAGDVLVLGKPLGVGILGSTMKAGKLDAEAYRQLIDTTTQLNTVGTALGALDAVHALTDVTGFGLLGHLLEICRGSGLSARIEAGRLPLLPAAVEFAKQGIGPGAIGRNLASFGDAVAFDAAVPEWQRRVMADAQTSGGLLAAVAPDSVDEVLALFHAQGFAAACVVGELQAGEPRVGVVA
;
A
#
# COMPACT_ATOMS: atom_id res chain seq x y z
N MET A 1 11.41 37.05 1.03
CA MET A 1 11.34 35.62 1.45
C MET A 1 10.37 34.99 0.49
N SER A 2 10.81 34.02 -0.34
CA SER A 2 9.89 33.29 -1.18
C SER A 2 8.96 32.50 -0.26
N GLU A 3 7.66 32.61 -0.47
CA GLU A 3 6.65 31.82 0.25
C GLU A 3 6.98 30.33 0.11
N ALA A 4 6.96 29.59 1.20
CA ALA A 4 7.27 28.16 1.16
C ALA A 4 6.27 27.44 0.27
N ILE A 5 6.75 26.68 -0.69
CA ILE A 5 5.90 25.93 -1.61
C ILE A 5 5.12 24.89 -0.82
N ARG A 6 3.79 24.84 -1.02
CA ARG A 6 2.91 23.86 -0.44
C ARG A 6 2.39 22.92 -1.53
N LEU A 7 3.11 21.83 -1.81
CA LEU A 7 2.75 20.87 -2.86
C LEU A 7 1.33 20.31 -2.70
N THR A 8 0.89 20.07 -1.47
CA THR A 8 -0.46 19.54 -1.18
C THR A 8 -1.59 20.50 -1.59
N GLN A 9 -1.31 21.79 -1.79
CA GLN A 9 -2.27 22.77 -2.26
C GLN A 9 -2.36 22.83 -3.80
N LEU A 10 -1.43 22.21 -4.52
CA LEU A 10 -1.41 22.18 -5.98
C LEU A 10 -2.22 20.99 -6.53
N SER A 11 -2.88 20.20 -5.70
CA SER A 11 -3.65 19.03 -6.12
C SER A 11 -4.97 18.90 -5.35
N HIS A 12 -5.99 18.30 -5.99
CA HIS A 12 -7.30 18.06 -5.36
C HIS A 12 -7.25 16.91 -4.35
N GLY A 13 -6.29 16.00 -4.45
CA GLY A 13 -6.12 14.84 -3.57
C GLY A 13 -4.66 14.66 -3.15
N GLY A 14 -4.30 13.54 -2.53
CA GLY A 14 -2.92 13.21 -2.13
C GLY A 14 -2.76 11.74 -1.79
N GLY A 15 -1.57 11.19 -2.09
CA GLY A 15 -1.23 9.79 -1.83
C GLY A 15 -2.20 8.79 -2.47
N CYS A 16 -2.21 7.57 -1.98
CA CYS A 16 -3.09 6.49 -2.47
C CYS A 16 -4.59 6.76 -2.25
N GLY A 17 -4.97 7.77 -1.45
CA GLY A 17 -6.35 8.22 -1.32
C GLY A 17 -6.97 8.83 -2.59
N CYS A 18 -6.16 9.08 -3.65
CA CYS A 18 -6.60 9.53 -4.96
C CYS A 18 -7.05 8.41 -5.89
N LYS A 19 -6.87 7.15 -5.52
CA LYS A 19 -7.26 5.99 -6.36
C LYS A 19 -8.75 6.07 -6.72
N ILE A 20 -9.08 5.65 -7.95
CA ILE A 20 -10.45 5.51 -8.42
C ILE A 20 -11.16 4.48 -7.53
N ALA A 21 -12.43 4.75 -7.17
CA ALA A 21 -13.19 3.84 -6.34
C ALA A 21 -13.27 2.43 -6.95
N PRO A 22 -13.14 1.34 -6.15
CA PRO A 22 -13.08 -0.03 -6.66
C PRO A 22 -14.23 -0.41 -7.60
N ALA A 23 -15.45 0.03 -7.31
CA ALA A 23 -16.62 -0.24 -8.14
C ALA A 23 -16.51 0.40 -9.54
N VAL A 24 -15.95 1.60 -9.63
CA VAL A 24 -15.73 2.30 -10.90
C VAL A 24 -14.59 1.63 -11.68
N LEU A 25 -13.50 1.28 -11.00
CA LEU A 25 -12.38 0.55 -11.61
C LEU A 25 -12.85 -0.80 -12.17
N ALA A 26 -13.62 -1.57 -11.41
CA ALA A 26 -14.17 -2.84 -11.86
C ALA A 26 -15.02 -2.69 -13.14
N GLU A 27 -15.81 -1.59 -13.24
CA GLU A 27 -16.57 -1.31 -14.46
C GLU A 27 -15.67 -0.99 -15.67
N MET A 28 -14.60 -0.21 -15.45
CA MET A 28 -13.63 0.12 -16.51
C MET A 28 -12.89 -1.12 -17.02
N LEU A 29 -12.58 -2.08 -16.14
CA LEU A 29 -11.83 -3.30 -16.50
C LEU A 29 -12.67 -4.36 -17.21
N LYS A 30 -14.00 -4.30 -17.18
CA LYS A 30 -14.89 -5.30 -17.81
C LYS A 30 -14.66 -5.51 -19.32
N THR A 31 -14.13 -4.51 -20.01
CA THR A 31 -13.88 -4.55 -21.44
C THR A 31 -12.51 -5.10 -21.82
N LEU A 32 -11.65 -5.36 -20.84
CA LEU A 32 -10.30 -5.85 -21.10
C LEU A 32 -10.31 -7.35 -21.43
N PRO A 33 -9.40 -7.82 -22.30
CA PRO A 33 -9.23 -9.24 -22.57
C PRO A 33 -8.86 -10.00 -21.29
N GLN A 34 -9.36 -11.25 -21.17
CA GLN A 34 -9.01 -12.11 -20.06
C GLN A 34 -7.56 -12.60 -20.16
N ALA A 35 -6.85 -12.68 -19.02
CA ALA A 35 -5.47 -13.15 -18.92
C ALA A 35 -5.28 -14.61 -19.39
N GLN A 36 -6.35 -15.43 -19.37
CA GLN A 36 -6.34 -16.83 -19.83
C GLN A 36 -5.83 -17.01 -21.29
N LEU A 37 -5.77 -15.93 -22.08
CA LEU A 37 -5.19 -15.96 -23.43
C LEU A 37 -3.65 -15.99 -23.43
N PHE A 38 -3.01 -15.79 -22.28
CA PHE A 38 -1.56 -15.66 -22.14
C PHE A 38 -1.03 -16.62 -21.07
N PRO A 39 -0.62 -17.85 -21.43
CA PRO A 39 -0.27 -18.90 -20.46
C PRO A 39 0.94 -18.55 -19.58
N ASP A 40 1.79 -17.62 -20.00
CA ASP A 40 2.92 -17.15 -19.21
C ASP A 40 2.58 -15.95 -18.30
N LEU A 41 1.39 -15.38 -18.40
CA LEU A 41 0.87 -14.40 -17.44
C LEU A 41 0.36 -15.14 -16.19
N LEU A 42 1.19 -15.19 -15.14
CA LEU A 42 0.88 -15.91 -13.91
C LEU A 42 -0.08 -15.16 -12.99
N VAL A 43 -0.04 -13.82 -13.06
CA VAL A 43 -0.91 -12.88 -12.33
C VAL A 43 -1.27 -11.74 -13.27
N GLY A 44 -2.55 -11.50 -13.45
CA GLY A 44 -3.13 -10.40 -14.21
C GLY A 44 -3.99 -9.51 -13.30
N HIS A 45 -5.09 -9.00 -13.81
CA HIS A 45 -5.99 -8.10 -13.07
C HIS A 45 -7.19 -8.82 -12.41
N GLU A 46 -7.29 -10.16 -12.54
CA GLU A 46 -8.50 -10.90 -12.18
C GLU A 46 -8.66 -11.07 -10.66
N THR A 47 -7.56 -11.17 -9.92
CA THR A 47 -7.54 -11.44 -8.48
C THR A 47 -7.15 -10.23 -7.65
N ALA A 48 -7.05 -9.04 -8.29
CA ALA A 48 -6.68 -7.78 -7.64
C ALA A 48 -5.39 -7.91 -6.80
N ASP A 49 -4.40 -8.62 -7.33
CA ASP A 49 -3.06 -8.70 -6.75
C ASP A 49 -2.29 -7.38 -7.01
N ASP A 50 -1.23 -7.14 -6.24
CA ASP A 50 -0.50 -5.86 -6.23
C ASP A 50 0.25 -5.57 -7.54
N ALA A 51 0.70 -6.62 -8.26
CA ALA A 51 1.43 -6.46 -9.52
C ALA A 51 1.14 -7.57 -10.52
N ALA A 52 1.36 -7.28 -11.80
CA ALA A 52 1.38 -8.30 -12.85
C ALA A 52 2.63 -9.18 -12.73
N VAL A 53 2.48 -10.48 -12.98
CA VAL A 53 3.61 -11.43 -12.97
C VAL A 53 3.63 -12.22 -14.27
N TYR A 54 4.73 -12.11 -15.02
CA TYR A 54 4.92 -12.79 -16.29
C TYR A 54 6.11 -13.76 -16.22
N ARG A 55 5.88 -15.03 -16.51
CA ARG A 55 6.90 -16.08 -16.50
C ARG A 55 7.87 -15.92 -17.68
N LEU A 56 9.17 -15.91 -17.40
CA LEU A 56 10.23 -15.92 -18.42
C LEU A 56 10.71 -17.34 -18.71
N ASN A 57 10.84 -18.14 -17.66
CA ASN A 57 11.26 -19.54 -17.69
C ASN A 57 10.84 -20.21 -16.37
N ASP A 58 11.27 -21.46 -16.14
CA ASP A 58 10.87 -22.25 -14.97
C ASP A 58 11.41 -21.71 -13.63
N GLU A 59 12.44 -20.85 -13.66
CA GLU A 59 13.10 -20.31 -12.47
C GLU A 59 12.80 -18.83 -12.24
N GLN A 60 12.37 -18.09 -13.29
CA GLN A 60 12.23 -16.64 -13.23
C GLN A 60 10.91 -16.15 -13.83
N ALA A 61 10.28 -15.23 -13.11
CA ALA A 61 9.19 -14.41 -13.60
C ALA A 61 9.47 -12.93 -13.31
N ILE A 62 9.05 -12.05 -14.21
CA ILE A 62 9.04 -10.60 -13.99
C ILE A 62 7.82 -10.24 -13.15
N VAL A 63 8.02 -9.45 -12.11
CA VAL A 63 6.98 -8.67 -11.42
C VAL A 63 7.03 -7.26 -11.97
N ALA A 64 5.89 -6.74 -12.43
CA ALA A 64 5.80 -5.40 -13.01
C ALA A 64 4.61 -4.65 -12.44
N THR A 65 4.87 -3.47 -11.90
CA THR A 65 3.86 -2.57 -11.35
C THR A 65 4.06 -1.13 -11.81
N THR A 66 3.00 -0.34 -11.67
CA THR A 66 3.01 1.10 -11.91
C THR A 66 2.19 1.77 -10.84
N ASP A 67 2.82 2.56 -9.98
CA ASP A 67 2.10 3.35 -8.97
C ASP A 67 2.62 4.79 -8.93
N PHE A 68 1.67 5.73 -8.94
CA PHE A 68 1.93 7.17 -8.92
C PHE A 68 0.74 7.90 -8.29
N PHE A 69 1.00 9.04 -7.69
CA PHE A 69 -0.04 9.85 -7.05
C PHE A 69 0.37 11.33 -6.90
N MET A 70 -0.59 12.13 -6.45
CA MET A 70 -0.42 13.53 -6.11
C MET A 70 0.17 13.69 -4.71
N PRO A 71 0.82 14.85 -4.40
CA PRO A 71 1.52 15.06 -3.12
C PRO A 71 0.67 14.80 -1.88
N ILE A 72 1.23 14.04 -0.94
CA ILE A 72 0.69 13.82 0.41
C ILE A 72 1.36 14.71 1.45
N VAL A 73 2.55 15.25 1.13
CA VAL A 73 3.34 16.15 1.97
C VAL A 73 3.79 17.36 1.16
N ASP A 74 4.18 18.44 1.84
CA ASP A 74 4.61 19.68 1.19
C ASP A 74 6.10 19.69 0.84
N ASP A 75 6.95 18.92 1.56
CA ASP A 75 8.36 18.80 1.24
C ASP A 75 8.56 17.99 -0.06
N PRO A 76 9.23 18.56 -1.09
CA PRO A 76 9.39 17.89 -2.38
C PRO A 76 10.23 16.61 -2.30
N PHE A 77 11.29 16.61 -1.48
CA PHE A 77 12.16 15.46 -1.34
C PHE A 77 11.43 14.29 -0.66
N ASP A 78 10.70 14.58 0.41
CA ASP A 78 9.89 13.58 1.11
C ASP A 78 8.74 13.06 0.24
N PHE A 79 8.09 13.91 -0.56
CA PHE A 79 7.09 13.44 -1.54
C PHE A 79 7.69 12.43 -2.52
N GLY A 80 8.87 12.72 -3.06
CA GLY A 80 9.60 11.81 -3.95
C GLY A 80 9.94 10.47 -3.28
N ARG A 81 10.41 10.52 -2.02
CA ARG A 81 10.70 9.31 -1.23
C ARG A 81 9.47 8.45 -1.02
N ILE A 82 8.37 9.05 -0.59
CA ILE A 82 7.11 8.34 -0.32
C ILE A 82 6.59 7.66 -1.60
N ALA A 83 6.58 8.39 -2.71
CA ALA A 83 6.08 7.86 -3.98
C ALA A 83 6.91 6.67 -4.49
N ALA A 84 8.24 6.75 -4.38
CA ALA A 84 9.12 5.66 -4.77
C ALA A 84 8.98 4.45 -3.83
N THR A 85 8.89 4.67 -2.51
CA THR A 85 8.70 3.60 -1.52
C THR A 85 7.39 2.84 -1.79
N ASN A 86 6.32 3.58 -2.09
CA ASN A 86 5.01 3.00 -2.39
C ASN A 86 5.07 2.15 -3.67
N ALA A 87 5.63 2.67 -4.77
CA ALA A 87 5.66 1.95 -6.04
C ALA A 87 6.53 0.68 -6.00
N ILE A 88 7.64 0.68 -5.22
CA ILE A 88 8.48 -0.50 -5.07
C ILE A 88 7.83 -1.55 -4.15
N SER A 89 6.90 -1.14 -3.29
CA SER A 89 6.24 -2.00 -2.30
C SER A 89 5.50 -3.19 -2.95
N ASP A 90 4.85 -2.98 -4.09
CA ASP A 90 4.14 -4.04 -4.82
C ASP A 90 5.06 -5.21 -5.20
N ILE A 91 6.34 -4.92 -5.53
CA ILE A 91 7.31 -5.97 -5.83
C ILE A 91 7.53 -6.86 -4.59
N TYR A 92 7.66 -6.24 -3.42
CA TYR A 92 7.82 -6.95 -2.15
C TYR A 92 6.53 -7.70 -1.76
N ALA A 93 5.36 -7.13 -2.02
CA ALA A 93 4.06 -7.75 -1.77
C ALA A 93 3.87 -9.04 -2.60
N MET A 94 4.42 -9.08 -3.82
CA MET A 94 4.43 -10.31 -4.63
C MET A 94 5.51 -11.32 -4.22
N GLY A 95 6.28 -11.07 -3.13
CA GLY A 95 7.40 -11.91 -2.69
C GLY A 95 8.65 -11.75 -3.56
N GLY A 96 8.68 -10.73 -4.42
CA GLY A 96 9.76 -10.48 -5.38
C GLY A 96 10.92 -9.67 -4.81
N LYS A 97 11.96 -9.55 -5.64
CA LYS A 97 13.12 -8.68 -5.41
C LYS A 97 13.13 -7.61 -6.50
N PRO A 98 13.08 -6.31 -6.17
CA PRO A 98 13.15 -5.24 -7.16
C PRO A 98 14.50 -5.24 -7.87
N ILE A 99 14.52 -4.86 -9.17
CA ILE A 99 15.72 -4.84 -10.00
C ILE A 99 15.91 -3.52 -10.74
N LEU A 100 14.85 -2.77 -11.03
CA LEU A 100 14.87 -1.57 -11.85
C LEU A 100 13.64 -0.71 -11.58
N ALA A 101 13.79 0.61 -11.69
CA ALA A 101 12.66 1.54 -11.71
C ALA A 101 12.76 2.55 -12.87
N LEU A 102 11.60 3.03 -13.34
CA LEU A 102 11.45 4.12 -14.30
C LEU A 102 10.53 5.19 -13.71
N ALA A 103 10.90 6.47 -13.77
CA ALA A 103 10.12 7.55 -13.20
C ALA A 103 8.91 7.92 -14.07
N ILE A 104 7.78 8.18 -13.43
CA ILE A 104 6.61 8.85 -14.02
C ILE A 104 6.54 10.24 -13.41
N VAL A 105 6.64 11.28 -14.25
CA VAL A 105 6.74 12.68 -13.82
C VAL A 105 5.72 13.52 -14.57
N GLY A 106 4.65 13.93 -13.92
CA GLY A 106 3.71 14.95 -14.41
C GLY A 106 3.82 16.18 -13.52
N MET A 107 4.23 17.33 -14.07
CA MET A 107 4.49 18.51 -13.24
C MET A 107 3.95 19.78 -13.89
N PRO A 108 3.36 20.71 -13.09
CA PRO A 108 2.92 22.01 -13.57
C PRO A 108 4.13 22.96 -13.67
N VAL A 109 4.91 22.84 -14.77
CA VAL A 109 6.20 23.50 -14.95
C VAL A 109 6.12 25.04 -14.97
N ASN A 110 4.91 25.60 -15.19
CA ASN A 110 4.68 27.05 -15.14
C ASN A 110 4.43 27.58 -13.73
N THR A 111 4.12 26.73 -12.76
CA THR A 111 3.80 27.10 -11.37
C THR A 111 4.74 26.52 -10.34
N LEU A 112 5.32 25.34 -10.64
CA LEU A 112 6.27 24.68 -9.74
C LEU A 112 7.70 24.92 -10.22
N PRO A 113 8.58 25.52 -9.37
CA PRO A 113 9.97 25.75 -9.74
C PRO A 113 10.73 24.47 -10.07
N ILE A 114 11.61 24.49 -11.06
CA ILE A 114 12.44 23.36 -11.48
C ILE A 114 13.20 22.76 -10.29
N ALA A 115 13.71 23.60 -9.37
CA ALA A 115 14.41 23.13 -8.17
C ALA A 115 13.55 22.24 -7.27
N ALA A 116 12.23 22.49 -7.17
CA ALA A 116 11.32 21.63 -6.43
C ALA A 116 11.11 20.29 -7.16
N ILE A 117 10.97 20.30 -8.49
CA ILE A 117 10.85 19.10 -9.31
C ILE A 117 12.12 18.24 -9.18
N GLN A 118 13.30 18.87 -9.20
CA GLN A 118 14.57 18.18 -8.97
C GLN A 118 14.61 17.49 -7.62
N LYS A 119 14.13 18.16 -6.55
CA LYS A 119 14.05 17.57 -5.20
C LYS A 119 13.11 16.36 -5.13
N ILE A 120 11.97 16.39 -5.83
CA ILE A 120 11.09 15.21 -5.94
C ILE A 120 11.84 14.03 -6.56
N MET A 121 12.52 14.28 -7.69
CA MET A 121 13.28 13.22 -8.38
C MET A 121 14.47 12.70 -7.54
N GLU A 122 15.19 13.59 -6.85
CA GLU A 122 16.26 13.22 -5.91
C GLU A 122 15.72 12.32 -4.78
N GLY A 123 14.55 12.66 -4.22
CA GLY A 123 13.87 11.85 -3.21
C GLY A 123 13.57 10.44 -3.71
N GLY A 124 12.99 10.32 -4.90
CA GLY A 124 12.72 9.02 -5.52
C GLY A 124 13.99 8.22 -5.80
N ALA A 125 15.02 8.86 -6.37
CA ALA A 125 16.30 8.22 -6.65
C ALA A 125 17.00 7.73 -5.37
N SER A 126 16.87 8.46 -4.25
CA SER A 126 17.46 8.07 -2.96
C SER A 126 16.85 6.75 -2.45
N VAL A 127 15.55 6.56 -2.62
CA VAL A 127 14.86 5.30 -2.22
C VAL A 127 15.27 4.15 -3.14
N CYS A 128 15.36 4.38 -4.46
CA CYS A 128 15.87 3.37 -5.38
C CYS A 128 17.28 2.92 -4.99
N ALA A 129 18.15 3.86 -4.60
CA ALA A 129 19.51 3.54 -4.13
C ALA A 129 19.49 2.69 -2.85
N VAL A 130 18.61 2.99 -1.88
CA VAL A 130 18.43 2.17 -0.66
C VAL A 130 17.90 0.78 -0.99
N ALA A 131 16.98 0.67 -1.96
CA ALA A 131 16.47 -0.62 -2.45
C ALA A 131 17.53 -1.39 -3.29
N GLY A 132 18.69 -0.79 -3.59
CA GLY A 132 19.76 -1.40 -4.39
C GLY A 132 19.44 -1.51 -5.88
N ILE A 133 18.58 -0.62 -6.41
CA ILE A 133 18.15 -0.63 -7.81
C ILE A 133 18.43 0.70 -8.50
N PRO A 134 18.71 0.71 -9.81
CA PRO A 134 18.83 1.95 -10.58
C PRO A 134 17.46 2.56 -10.86
N LEU A 135 17.38 3.90 -10.82
CA LEU A 135 16.34 4.67 -11.51
C LEU A 135 16.87 4.96 -12.93
N ALA A 136 16.41 4.17 -13.91
CA ALA A 136 17.07 4.04 -15.22
C ALA A 136 16.43 4.89 -16.34
N GLY A 137 15.61 5.88 -15.98
CA GLY A 137 14.92 6.75 -16.93
C GLY A 137 13.45 6.92 -16.55
N GLY A 138 12.60 7.13 -17.55
CA GLY A 138 11.18 7.31 -17.32
C GLY A 138 10.50 8.19 -18.37
N HIS A 139 9.35 8.77 -18.02
CA HIS A 139 8.60 9.66 -18.89
C HIS A 139 8.14 10.91 -18.16
N THR A 140 8.11 12.05 -18.85
CA THR A 140 7.74 13.35 -18.28
C THR A 140 6.66 14.02 -19.14
N ILE A 141 5.67 14.64 -18.46
CA ILE A 141 4.65 15.47 -19.12
C ILE A 141 4.44 16.77 -18.35
N ASP A 142 4.04 17.84 -19.05
CA ASP A 142 3.44 19.01 -18.41
C ASP A 142 2.01 18.64 -17.97
N ALA A 143 1.71 18.80 -16.69
CA ALA A 143 0.43 18.42 -16.09
C ALA A 143 -0.07 19.53 -15.17
N PRO A 144 -1.40 19.73 -15.04
CA PRO A 144 -1.96 20.79 -14.21
C PRO A 144 -1.72 20.57 -12.70
N GLU A 145 -1.54 19.33 -12.28
CA GLU A 145 -1.27 18.94 -10.89
C GLU A 145 0.02 18.11 -10.81
N PRO A 146 0.81 18.23 -9.73
CA PRO A 146 2.01 17.41 -9.57
C PRO A 146 1.63 15.93 -9.43
N ILE A 147 2.26 15.09 -10.24
CA ILE A 147 2.15 13.63 -10.18
C ILE A 147 3.55 13.05 -10.23
N TYR A 148 3.86 12.18 -9.29
CA TYR A 148 5.13 11.44 -9.28
C TYR A 148 4.92 10.00 -8.82
N GLY A 149 5.66 9.10 -9.41
CA GLY A 149 5.72 7.70 -9.05
C GLY A 149 6.68 6.95 -9.94
N LEU A 150 6.60 5.61 -9.88
CA LEU A 150 7.49 4.74 -10.64
C LEU A 150 6.70 3.66 -11.36
N VAL A 151 7.25 3.21 -12.48
CA VAL A 151 7.16 1.82 -12.90
C VAL A 151 8.25 1.08 -12.15
N ALA A 152 7.93 0.02 -11.41
CA ALA A 152 8.91 -0.83 -10.76
C ALA A 152 8.89 -2.23 -11.35
N LEU A 153 10.09 -2.77 -11.58
CA LEU A 153 10.31 -4.13 -12.07
C LEU A 153 11.06 -4.94 -11.03
N GLY A 154 10.65 -6.19 -10.87
CA GLY A 154 11.29 -7.14 -9.97
C GLY A 154 11.35 -8.55 -10.57
N LEU A 155 12.04 -9.43 -9.87
CA LEU A 155 12.10 -10.86 -10.19
C LEU A 155 11.56 -11.69 -9.03
N VAL A 156 10.87 -12.78 -9.37
CA VAL A 156 10.38 -13.77 -8.42
C VAL A 156 10.47 -15.16 -9.06
N HIS A 157 10.64 -16.19 -8.26
CA HIS A 157 10.51 -17.56 -8.76
C HIS A 157 9.02 -17.85 -9.05
N PRO A 158 8.65 -18.42 -10.22
CA PRO A 158 7.24 -18.63 -10.62
C PRO A 158 6.39 -19.37 -9.58
N GLN A 159 6.99 -20.30 -8.83
CA GLN A 159 6.30 -21.10 -7.80
C GLN A 159 6.24 -20.41 -6.43
N ARG A 160 6.88 -19.23 -6.25
CA ARG A 160 6.95 -18.48 -4.99
C ARG A 160 6.19 -17.17 -5.02
N VAL A 161 5.44 -16.92 -6.09
CA VAL A 161 4.59 -15.73 -6.21
C VAL A 161 3.53 -15.76 -5.11
N LYS A 162 3.47 -14.73 -4.29
CA LYS A 162 2.44 -14.58 -3.26
C LYS A 162 1.21 -13.91 -3.88
N LYS A 163 0.08 -14.60 -3.82
CA LYS A 163 -1.18 -14.17 -4.45
C LYS A 163 -2.27 -14.01 -3.41
N ASN A 164 -3.17 -13.07 -3.60
CA ASN A 164 -4.36 -12.91 -2.77
C ASN A 164 -5.24 -14.18 -2.74
N SER A 165 -5.20 -14.97 -3.81
CA SER A 165 -5.98 -16.20 -3.96
C SER A 165 -5.36 -17.45 -3.31
N ALA A 166 -4.22 -17.33 -2.62
CA ALA A 166 -3.50 -18.48 -2.09
C ALA A 166 -3.62 -18.66 -0.57
N ALA A 167 -4.32 -17.76 0.13
CA ALA A 167 -4.55 -17.83 1.56
C ALA A 167 -5.42 -19.05 1.95
N ARG A 168 -5.28 -19.52 3.18
CA ARG A 168 -5.94 -20.73 3.68
C ARG A 168 -6.73 -20.45 4.96
N ALA A 169 -7.80 -21.21 5.17
CA ALA A 169 -8.53 -21.16 6.44
C ALA A 169 -7.61 -21.58 7.60
N GLY A 170 -7.61 -20.79 8.67
CA GLY A 170 -6.71 -20.95 9.82
C GLY A 170 -5.43 -20.12 9.73
N ASP A 171 -5.16 -19.46 8.60
CA ASP A 171 -4.02 -18.55 8.52
C ASP A 171 -4.18 -17.37 9.50
N VAL A 172 -3.09 -17.02 10.15
CA VAL A 172 -2.99 -15.86 11.04
C VAL A 172 -2.57 -14.65 10.22
N LEU A 173 -3.23 -13.52 10.46
CA LEU A 173 -2.96 -12.26 9.77
C LEU A 173 -1.93 -11.43 10.55
N VAL A 174 -0.81 -11.14 9.91
CA VAL A 174 0.27 -10.28 10.44
C VAL A 174 0.34 -8.99 9.64
N LEU A 175 0.28 -7.84 10.32
CA LEU A 175 0.40 -6.51 9.72
C LEU A 175 1.74 -5.87 10.07
N GLY A 176 2.50 -5.43 9.07
CA GLY A 176 3.89 -4.97 9.23
C GLY A 176 4.07 -3.54 9.72
N LYS A 177 3.17 -2.61 9.36
CA LYS A 177 3.27 -1.18 9.73
C LYS A 177 2.00 -0.67 10.39
N PRO A 178 2.09 0.41 11.20
CA PRO A 178 0.91 1.01 11.82
C PRO A 178 0.01 1.71 10.79
N LEU A 179 -1.29 1.81 11.13
CA LEU A 179 -2.32 2.49 10.34
C LEU A 179 -2.49 3.95 10.78
N GLY A 180 -3.00 4.79 9.85
CA GLY A 180 -3.35 6.19 10.12
C GLY A 180 -2.67 7.20 9.18
N VAL A 181 -1.97 6.73 8.16
CA VAL A 181 -1.22 7.56 7.19
C VAL A 181 -2.14 8.56 6.47
N GLY A 182 -3.32 8.13 6.00
CA GLY A 182 -4.25 9.02 5.29
C GLY A 182 -4.83 10.11 6.20
N ILE A 183 -5.08 9.79 7.48
CA ILE A 183 -5.51 10.76 8.49
C ILE A 183 -4.41 11.83 8.68
N LEU A 184 -3.14 11.42 8.84
CA LEU A 184 -2.02 12.36 8.97
C LEU A 184 -1.82 13.20 7.70
N GLY A 185 -1.90 12.58 6.51
CA GLY A 185 -1.82 13.30 5.23
C GLY A 185 -2.94 14.35 5.07
N SER A 186 -4.17 14.00 5.47
CA SER A 186 -5.29 14.94 5.48
C SER A 186 -5.05 16.10 6.45
N THR A 187 -4.49 15.82 7.62
CA THR A 187 -4.12 16.82 8.64
C THR A 187 -2.98 17.70 8.16
N MET A 188 -2.00 17.13 7.42
CA MET A 188 -0.92 17.87 6.76
C MET A 188 -1.47 18.88 5.76
N LYS A 189 -2.36 18.45 4.86
CA LYS A 189 -3.01 19.32 3.87
C LYS A 189 -3.77 20.47 4.53
N ALA A 190 -4.40 20.23 5.69
CA ALA A 190 -5.08 21.25 6.48
C ALA A 190 -4.12 22.21 7.24
N GLY A 191 -2.79 21.96 7.19
CA GLY A 191 -1.79 22.79 7.88
C GLY A 191 -1.81 22.64 9.40
N LYS A 192 -2.25 21.48 9.92
CA LYS A 192 -2.45 21.21 11.36
C LYS A 192 -1.50 20.15 11.92
N LEU A 193 -0.61 19.60 11.10
CA LEU A 193 0.32 18.56 11.52
C LEU A 193 1.51 19.21 12.22
N ASP A 194 1.82 18.77 13.44
CA ASP A 194 3.02 19.19 14.16
C ASP A 194 4.25 18.38 13.71
N ALA A 195 5.43 18.75 14.19
CA ALA A 195 6.69 18.15 13.77
C ALA A 195 6.81 16.66 14.18
N GLU A 196 6.21 16.25 15.32
CA GLU A 196 6.22 14.88 15.78
C GLU A 196 5.33 13.99 14.90
N ALA A 197 4.11 14.44 14.61
CA ALA A 197 3.18 13.75 13.74
C ALA A 197 3.72 13.68 12.30
N TYR A 198 4.41 14.75 11.83
CA TYR A 198 5.10 14.73 10.54
C TYR A 198 6.19 13.66 10.50
N ARG A 199 7.01 13.53 11.55
CA ARG A 199 8.02 12.49 11.64
C ARG A 199 7.40 11.09 11.59
N GLN A 200 6.32 10.82 12.35
CA GLN A 200 5.60 9.55 12.30
C GLN A 200 5.11 9.23 10.88
N LEU A 201 4.57 10.23 10.16
CA LEU A 201 4.15 10.07 8.78
C LEU A 201 5.31 9.69 7.86
N ILE A 202 6.43 10.43 7.93
CA ILE A 202 7.59 10.21 7.07
C ILE A 202 8.26 8.86 7.37
N ASP A 203 8.54 8.56 8.63
CA ASP A 203 9.21 7.33 9.03
C ASP A 203 8.41 6.09 8.55
N THR A 204 7.08 6.14 8.67
CA THR A 204 6.21 5.04 8.23
C THR A 204 6.18 4.91 6.71
N THR A 205 6.01 6.03 6.00
CA THR A 205 5.78 6.02 4.54
C THR A 205 7.05 5.88 3.71
N THR A 206 8.22 6.12 4.30
CA THR A 206 9.51 5.94 3.61
C THR A 206 10.25 4.65 4.00
N GLN A 207 9.69 3.84 4.88
CA GLN A 207 10.21 2.52 5.21
C GLN A 207 9.87 1.54 4.09
N LEU A 208 10.89 1.02 3.37
CA LEU A 208 10.72 0.00 2.33
C LEU A 208 10.25 -1.33 2.93
N ASN A 209 9.30 -1.98 2.28
CA ASN A 209 8.76 -3.29 2.68
C ASN A 209 9.71 -4.47 2.32
N THR A 210 11.02 -4.30 2.53
CA THR A 210 12.09 -5.24 2.15
C THR A 210 11.90 -6.66 2.67
N VAL A 211 11.23 -6.81 3.82
CA VAL A 211 10.90 -8.09 4.43
C VAL A 211 10.09 -8.99 3.49
N GLY A 212 9.34 -8.41 2.55
CA GLY A 212 8.51 -9.14 1.58
C GLY A 212 9.31 -10.13 0.73
N THR A 213 10.56 -9.82 0.37
CA THR A 213 11.42 -10.79 -0.34
C THR A 213 11.72 -12.03 0.51
N ALA A 214 11.99 -11.86 1.79
CA ALA A 214 12.23 -12.98 2.70
C ALA A 214 10.93 -13.77 2.96
N LEU A 215 9.81 -13.07 3.18
CA LEU A 215 8.48 -13.69 3.33
C LEU A 215 8.08 -14.48 2.07
N GLY A 216 8.43 -13.96 0.89
CA GLY A 216 8.24 -14.65 -0.39
C GLY A 216 8.91 -16.02 -0.47
N ALA A 217 10.03 -16.20 0.21
CA ALA A 217 10.76 -17.47 0.26
C ALA A 217 10.15 -18.51 1.22
N LEU A 218 9.27 -18.12 2.13
CA LEU A 218 8.64 -19.02 3.12
C LEU A 218 7.38 -19.66 2.54
N ASP A 219 7.32 -20.97 2.52
CA ASP A 219 6.12 -21.73 2.11
C ASP A 219 4.95 -21.54 3.10
N ALA A 220 5.26 -21.20 4.35
CA ALA A 220 4.28 -20.91 5.40
C ALA A 220 3.56 -19.55 5.24
N VAL A 221 4.08 -18.64 4.42
CA VAL A 221 3.39 -17.40 4.01
C VAL A 221 2.57 -17.73 2.76
N HIS A 222 1.25 -17.84 2.91
CA HIS A 222 0.39 -18.28 1.83
C HIS A 222 -0.04 -17.11 0.92
N ALA A 223 -0.41 -15.97 1.50
CA ALA A 223 -0.74 -14.75 0.76
C ALA A 223 -0.04 -13.54 1.37
N LEU A 224 0.20 -12.53 0.54
CA LEU A 224 0.88 -11.29 0.92
C LEU A 224 0.33 -10.17 0.05
N THR A 225 0.02 -9.02 0.65
CA THR A 225 -0.34 -7.78 -0.04
C THR A 225 0.18 -6.60 0.78
N ASP A 226 0.31 -5.42 0.20
CA ASP A 226 0.53 -4.21 0.98
C ASP A 226 -0.78 -3.44 1.21
N VAL A 227 -0.89 -2.81 2.36
CA VAL A 227 -2.10 -2.07 2.74
C VAL A 227 -1.98 -0.64 2.23
N THR A 228 -2.74 -0.29 1.17
CA THR A 228 -2.68 1.03 0.55
C THR A 228 -4.05 1.71 0.45
N GLY A 229 -4.49 2.11 -0.73
CA GLY A 229 -5.59 3.05 -0.94
C GLY A 229 -6.96 2.60 -0.44
N PHE A 230 -7.20 1.30 -0.35
CA PHE A 230 -8.48 0.76 0.13
C PHE A 230 -8.49 0.49 1.65
N GLY A 231 -7.40 0.83 2.34
CA GLY A 231 -7.24 0.58 3.78
C GLY A 231 -7.12 -0.91 4.13
N LEU A 232 -6.91 -1.19 5.40
CA LEU A 232 -6.77 -2.59 5.87
C LEU A 232 -7.95 -3.47 5.43
N LEU A 233 -9.18 -2.96 5.60
CA LEU A 233 -10.39 -3.75 5.33
C LEU A 233 -10.56 -4.05 3.84
N GLY A 234 -10.21 -3.11 2.97
CA GLY A 234 -10.33 -3.31 1.53
C GLY A 234 -9.35 -4.36 1.01
N HIS A 235 -8.05 -4.23 1.36
CA HIS A 235 -7.03 -5.20 0.94
C HIS A 235 -7.25 -6.59 1.56
N LEU A 236 -7.73 -6.66 2.81
CA LEU A 236 -8.13 -7.94 3.40
C LEU A 236 -9.33 -8.56 2.67
N LEU A 237 -10.30 -7.76 2.22
CA LEU A 237 -11.41 -8.26 1.39
C LEU A 237 -10.94 -8.81 0.04
N GLU A 238 -9.87 -8.26 -0.54
CA GLU A 238 -9.26 -8.79 -1.77
C GLU A 238 -8.69 -10.20 -1.52
N ILE A 239 -7.97 -10.41 -0.42
CA ILE A 239 -7.53 -11.75 0.01
C ILE A 239 -8.73 -12.67 0.25
N CYS A 240 -9.75 -12.21 0.98
CA CYS A 240 -10.94 -13.02 1.27
C CYS A 240 -11.65 -13.46 -0.02
N ARG A 241 -11.82 -12.56 -0.99
CA ARG A 241 -12.48 -12.83 -2.27
C ARG A 241 -11.64 -13.74 -3.16
N GLY A 242 -10.32 -13.47 -3.25
CA GLY A 242 -9.41 -14.28 -4.03
C GLY A 242 -9.30 -15.72 -3.54
N SER A 243 -9.38 -15.94 -2.22
CA SER A 243 -9.22 -17.24 -1.58
C SER A 243 -10.55 -17.94 -1.21
N GLY A 244 -11.70 -17.26 -1.35
CA GLY A 244 -13.00 -17.81 -0.95
C GLY A 244 -13.13 -18.00 0.57
N LEU A 245 -12.61 -17.04 1.37
CA LEU A 245 -12.52 -17.12 2.83
C LEU A 245 -13.19 -15.93 3.51
N SER A 246 -13.46 -16.05 4.80
CA SER A 246 -13.78 -14.94 5.68
C SER A 246 -12.59 -14.58 6.58
N ALA A 247 -12.60 -13.35 7.12
CA ALA A 247 -11.59 -12.90 8.06
C ALA A 247 -12.23 -12.41 9.37
N ARG A 248 -11.50 -12.56 10.49
CA ARG A 248 -11.80 -11.96 11.77
C ARG A 248 -10.64 -11.08 12.20
N ILE A 249 -10.90 -9.78 12.42
CA ILE A 249 -9.94 -8.77 12.88
C ILE A 249 -10.24 -8.40 14.33
N GLU A 250 -9.22 -8.28 15.16
CA GLU A 250 -9.28 -7.79 16.53
C GLU A 250 -8.86 -6.32 16.57
N ALA A 251 -9.83 -5.40 16.68
CA ALA A 251 -9.57 -3.96 16.63
C ALA A 251 -8.58 -3.48 17.71
N GLY A 252 -8.60 -4.12 18.89
CA GLY A 252 -7.70 -3.80 20.00
C GLY A 252 -6.23 -4.16 19.75
N ARG A 253 -5.92 -4.99 18.73
CA ARG A 253 -4.55 -5.40 18.39
C ARG A 253 -3.93 -4.60 17.25
N LEU A 254 -4.69 -3.73 16.60
CA LEU A 254 -4.18 -3.00 15.44
C LEU A 254 -3.05 -2.04 15.84
N PRO A 255 -1.91 -2.06 15.15
CA PRO A 255 -0.87 -1.08 15.34
C PRO A 255 -1.34 0.25 14.72
N LEU A 256 -1.37 1.31 15.51
CA LEU A 256 -1.86 2.62 15.11
C LEU A 256 -0.80 3.69 15.31
N LEU A 257 -0.72 4.66 14.41
CA LEU A 257 0.10 5.85 14.60
C LEU A 257 -0.51 6.70 15.72
N PRO A 258 0.23 6.97 16.82
CA PRO A 258 -0.33 7.69 17.96
C PRO A 258 -0.96 9.03 17.60
N ALA A 259 -0.30 9.82 16.75
CA ALA A 259 -0.83 11.10 16.29
C ALA A 259 -2.13 10.93 15.47
N ALA A 260 -2.24 9.88 14.67
CA ALA A 260 -3.44 9.62 13.88
C ALA A 260 -4.65 9.27 14.75
N VAL A 261 -4.44 8.57 15.87
CA VAL A 261 -5.50 8.23 16.84
C VAL A 261 -6.18 9.49 17.38
N GLU A 262 -5.39 10.49 17.75
CA GLU A 262 -5.93 11.74 18.29
C GLU A 262 -6.77 12.51 17.26
N PHE A 263 -6.33 12.54 16.00
CA PHE A 263 -7.08 13.16 14.92
C PHE A 263 -8.33 12.34 14.52
N ALA A 264 -8.22 11.01 14.51
CA ALA A 264 -9.34 10.11 14.23
C ALA A 264 -10.50 10.29 15.25
N LYS A 265 -10.18 10.39 16.55
CA LYS A 265 -11.16 10.66 17.61
C LYS A 265 -11.88 12.00 17.43
N GLN A 266 -11.25 12.98 16.78
CA GLN A 266 -11.84 14.27 16.43
C GLN A 266 -12.65 14.21 15.11
N GLY A 267 -12.76 13.04 14.47
CA GLY A 267 -13.44 12.86 13.19
C GLY A 267 -12.66 13.36 11.98
N ILE A 268 -11.37 13.73 12.14
CA ILE A 268 -10.51 14.20 11.06
C ILE A 268 -10.05 12.99 10.23
N GLY A 269 -10.04 13.15 8.91
CA GLY A 269 -9.56 12.13 7.97
C GLY A 269 -9.93 12.44 6.53
N PRO A 270 -9.32 11.74 5.55
CA PRO A 270 -9.58 11.97 4.14
C PRO A 270 -10.97 11.48 3.73
N GLY A 271 -11.53 12.08 2.67
CA GLY A 271 -12.78 11.63 2.07
C GLY A 271 -12.75 10.19 1.55
N ALA A 272 -11.56 9.62 1.34
CA ALA A 272 -11.36 8.23 0.97
C ALA A 272 -11.98 7.25 2.00
N ILE A 273 -11.93 7.57 3.31
CA ILE A 273 -12.53 6.73 4.36
C ILE A 273 -14.02 6.46 4.08
N GLY A 274 -14.78 7.52 3.79
CA GLY A 274 -16.22 7.36 3.49
C GLY A 274 -16.48 6.57 2.22
N ARG A 275 -15.67 6.77 1.16
CA ARG A 275 -15.77 6.01 -0.09
C ARG A 275 -15.42 4.53 0.12
N ASN A 276 -14.39 4.23 0.90
CA ASN A 276 -13.98 2.87 1.21
C ASN A 276 -15.07 2.15 2.01
N LEU A 277 -15.57 2.74 3.10
CA LEU A 277 -16.68 2.18 3.89
C LEU A 277 -17.93 1.93 3.05
N ALA A 278 -18.27 2.86 2.17
CA ALA A 278 -19.42 2.69 1.26
C ALA A 278 -19.20 1.56 0.24
N SER A 279 -17.94 1.34 -0.22
CA SER A 279 -17.60 0.30 -1.20
C SER A 279 -17.59 -1.11 -0.60
N PHE A 280 -17.37 -1.24 0.70
CA PHE A 280 -17.35 -2.55 1.37
C PHE A 280 -18.76 -3.14 1.50
N GLY A 281 -19.80 -2.28 1.69
CA GLY A 281 -21.17 -2.70 1.85
C GLY A 281 -21.32 -3.70 3.00
N ASP A 282 -22.13 -4.74 2.77
CA ASP A 282 -22.38 -5.81 3.74
C ASP A 282 -21.22 -6.81 3.91
N ALA A 283 -20.13 -6.65 3.13
CA ALA A 283 -18.96 -7.52 3.24
C ALA A 283 -18.09 -7.23 4.47
N VAL A 284 -18.31 -6.10 5.16
CA VAL A 284 -17.65 -5.76 6.43
C VAL A 284 -18.67 -5.56 7.52
N ALA A 285 -18.53 -6.34 8.61
CA ALA A 285 -19.37 -6.24 9.79
C ALA A 285 -18.53 -5.81 11.01
N PHE A 286 -19.00 -4.82 11.76
CA PHE A 286 -18.37 -4.35 12.98
C PHE A 286 -19.18 -4.75 14.22
N ASP A 287 -18.50 -5.30 15.22
CA ASP A 287 -19.10 -5.42 16.55
C ASP A 287 -19.51 -4.04 17.07
N ALA A 288 -20.60 -3.99 17.83
CA ALA A 288 -21.12 -2.75 18.40
C ALA A 288 -20.13 -2.07 19.37
N ALA A 289 -19.25 -2.85 19.99
CA ALA A 289 -18.21 -2.35 20.89
C ALA A 289 -17.04 -1.64 20.16
N VAL A 290 -16.88 -1.85 18.84
CA VAL A 290 -15.84 -1.16 18.06
C VAL A 290 -16.23 0.29 17.85
N PRO A 291 -15.48 1.27 18.40
CA PRO A 291 -15.84 2.67 18.30
C PRO A 291 -15.69 3.19 16.87
N GLU A 292 -16.50 4.20 16.51
CA GLU A 292 -16.54 4.78 15.16
C GLU A 292 -15.17 5.23 14.65
N TRP A 293 -14.35 5.86 15.51
CA TRP A 293 -13.03 6.30 15.11
C TRP A 293 -12.10 5.14 14.68
N GLN A 294 -12.20 3.97 15.31
CA GLN A 294 -11.43 2.78 14.90
C GLN A 294 -11.93 2.21 13.57
N ARG A 295 -13.25 2.15 13.36
CA ARG A 295 -13.84 1.76 12.07
C ARG A 295 -13.29 2.62 10.93
N ARG A 296 -13.18 3.93 11.18
CA ARG A 296 -12.62 4.90 10.23
C ARG A 296 -11.14 4.67 9.96
N VAL A 297 -10.33 4.38 10.98
CA VAL A 297 -8.88 4.10 10.81
C VAL A 297 -8.65 2.83 9.98
N MET A 298 -9.45 1.78 10.16
CA MET A 298 -9.34 0.55 9.36
C MET A 298 -9.71 0.74 7.89
N ALA A 299 -10.54 1.72 7.58
CA ALA A 299 -10.90 2.10 6.21
C ALA A 299 -10.05 3.27 5.67
N ASP A 300 -9.12 3.81 6.47
CA ASP A 300 -8.24 4.90 6.07
C ASP A 300 -7.27 4.45 4.97
N ALA A 301 -7.20 5.24 3.89
CA ALA A 301 -6.27 4.98 2.80
C ALA A 301 -4.83 5.11 3.31
N GLN A 302 -4.06 4.05 3.24
CA GLN A 302 -2.65 4.09 3.55
C GLN A 302 -1.86 4.42 2.27
N THR A 303 -0.78 5.17 2.41
CA THR A 303 0.21 5.38 1.34
C THR A 303 1.50 4.74 1.82
N SER A 304 2.09 3.88 1.02
CA SER A 304 3.26 3.11 1.41
C SER A 304 3.04 2.37 2.75
N GLY A 305 1.90 1.73 2.88
CA GLY A 305 1.54 1.00 4.10
C GLY A 305 2.34 -0.29 4.30
N GLY A 306 2.03 -1.00 5.37
CA GLY A 306 2.70 -2.25 5.71
C GLY A 306 2.20 -3.44 4.92
N LEU A 307 3.03 -4.47 4.80
CA LEU A 307 2.58 -5.76 4.30
C LEU A 307 1.58 -6.39 5.27
N LEU A 308 0.53 -6.97 4.70
CA LEU A 308 -0.43 -7.86 5.37
C LEU A 308 -0.16 -9.28 4.88
N ALA A 309 0.29 -10.14 5.79
CA ALA A 309 0.65 -11.52 5.49
C ALA A 309 -0.37 -12.50 6.08
N ALA A 310 -0.81 -13.48 5.28
CA ALA A 310 -1.56 -14.65 5.72
C ALA A 310 -0.56 -15.80 5.96
N VAL A 311 -0.43 -16.24 7.20
CA VAL A 311 0.68 -17.09 7.68
C VAL A 311 0.12 -18.35 8.35
N ALA A 312 0.70 -19.50 8.04
CA ALA A 312 0.40 -20.75 8.77
C ALA A 312 0.62 -20.56 10.29
N PRO A 313 -0.29 -21.01 11.16
CA PRO A 313 -0.22 -20.76 12.61
C PRO A 313 1.12 -21.12 13.25
N ASP A 314 1.72 -22.23 12.85
CA ASP A 314 2.96 -22.74 13.41
C ASP A 314 4.21 -21.91 13.04
N SER A 315 4.09 -20.96 12.10
CA SER A 315 5.20 -20.13 11.60
C SER A 315 5.05 -18.63 11.94
N VAL A 316 4.06 -18.26 12.74
CA VAL A 316 3.78 -16.86 13.08
C VAL A 316 4.97 -16.22 13.81
N ASP A 317 5.58 -16.92 14.76
CA ASP A 317 6.71 -16.38 15.54
C ASP A 317 7.94 -16.16 14.65
N GLU A 318 8.21 -17.05 13.68
CA GLU A 318 9.28 -16.89 12.69
C GLU A 318 9.03 -15.65 11.82
N VAL A 319 7.81 -15.48 11.32
CA VAL A 319 7.43 -14.33 10.48
C VAL A 319 7.53 -13.01 11.26
N LEU A 320 7.04 -12.97 12.50
CA LEU A 320 7.19 -11.80 13.36
C LEU A 320 8.67 -11.48 13.66
N ALA A 321 9.50 -12.50 13.91
CA ALA A 321 10.93 -12.31 14.10
C ALA A 321 11.61 -11.72 12.87
N LEU A 322 11.21 -12.12 11.63
CA LEU A 322 11.71 -11.52 10.39
C LEU A 322 11.31 -10.06 10.26
N PHE A 323 10.04 -9.71 10.52
CA PHE A 323 9.60 -8.32 10.52
C PHE A 323 10.42 -7.47 11.50
N HIS A 324 10.53 -7.92 12.76
CA HIS A 324 11.25 -7.17 13.80
C HIS A 324 12.74 -7.02 13.48
N ALA A 325 13.39 -8.09 12.98
CA ALA A 325 14.80 -8.06 12.59
C ALA A 325 15.10 -7.06 11.44
N GLN A 326 14.11 -6.78 10.59
CA GLN A 326 14.21 -5.79 9.51
C GLN A 326 13.66 -4.41 9.89
N GLY A 327 13.42 -4.15 11.18
CA GLY A 327 13.05 -2.82 11.68
C GLY A 327 11.55 -2.52 11.70
N PHE A 328 10.67 -3.49 11.42
CA PHE A 328 9.22 -3.33 11.52
C PHE A 328 8.76 -3.58 12.96
N ALA A 329 9.14 -2.68 13.88
CA ALA A 329 8.91 -2.85 15.32
C ALA A 329 7.42 -2.92 15.70
N ALA A 330 6.53 -2.36 14.88
CA ALA A 330 5.09 -2.37 15.10
C ALA A 330 4.39 -3.62 14.53
N ALA A 331 5.12 -4.52 13.86
CA ALA A 331 4.53 -5.71 13.27
C ALA A 331 3.90 -6.61 14.33
N CYS A 332 2.65 -7.00 14.12
CA CYS A 332 1.90 -7.82 15.07
C CYS A 332 0.78 -8.63 14.38
N VAL A 333 0.28 -9.62 15.11
CA VAL A 333 -0.93 -10.35 14.72
C VAL A 333 -2.15 -9.44 14.90
N VAL A 334 -2.99 -9.37 13.86
CA VAL A 334 -4.19 -8.52 13.84
C VAL A 334 -5.50 -9.31 13.71
N GLY A 335 -5.42 -10.61 13.40
CA GLY A 335 -6.59 -11.46 13.20
C GLY A 335 -6.25 -12.80 12.55
N GLU A 336 -7.25 -13.41 11.95
CA GLU A 336 -7.16 -14.73 11.34
C GLU A 336 -8.12 -14.88 10.15
N LEU A 337 -7.83 -15.83 9.26
CA LEU A 337 -8.70 -16.25 8.17
C LEU A 337 -9.48 -17.51 8.55
N GLN A 338 -10.74 -17.57 8.17
CA GLN A 338 -11.66 -18.66 8.50
C GLN A 338 -12.36 -19.15 7.24
N ALA A 339 -12.83 -20.42 7.28
CA ALA A 339 -13.74 -20.91 6.26
C ALA A 339 -15.06 -20.15 6.31
N GLY A 340 -15.54 -19.69 5.16
CA GLY A 340 -16.79 -18.94 5.05
C GLY A 340 -16.88 -18.10 3.81
N GLU A 341 -18.00 -17.47 3.58
CA GLU A 341 -18.20 -16.52 2.49
C GLU A 341 -17.27 -15.30 2.64
N PRO A 342 -16.78 -14.71 1.52
CA PRO A 342 -15.87 -13.57 1.54
C PRO A 342 -16.45 -12.36 2.29
N ARG A 343 -15.99 -12.18 3.54
CA ARG A 343 -16.36 -11.07 4.42
C ARG A 343 -15.31 -10.83 5.48
N VAL A 344 -15.35 -9.66 6.10
CA VAL A 344 -14.50 -9.32 7.24
C VAL A 344 -15.40 -8.99 8.45
N GLY A 345 -15.23 -9.74 9.54
CA GLY A 345 -15.80 -9.43 10.85
C GLY A 345 -14.76 -8.71 11.71
N VAL A 346 -15.13 -7.57 12.28
CA VAL A 346 -14.27 -6.81 13.20
C VAL A 346 -14.85 -6.89 14.60
N VAL A 347 -14.06 -7.41 15.54
CA VAL A 347 -14.39 -7.47 16.97
C VAL A 347 -13.54 -6.47 17.76
N ALA A 348 -13.98 -6.12 18.99
CA ALA A 348 -13.29 -5.17 19.87
C ALA A 348 -11.94 -5.72 20.40
#